data_3a198a49c56e4c6179cd71d43ec67952
#
_entry.id   3a198a49c56e4c6179cd71d43ec67952
#
_cell.length_a   1.000
_cell.length_b   1.000
_cell.length_c   1.000
_cell.angle_alpha   90.00
_cell.angle_beta   90.00
_cell.angle_gamma   90.00
#
_symmetry.space_group_name_H-M   'P 1'
#
loop_
_entity.id
_entity.type
_entity.pdbx_description
1 polymer ?
#
loop_
_entity_poly.entity_id
_entity_poly.type
_entity_poly.pdbx_seq_one_letter_code
_entity_poly.pdbx_strand_id
1 'polypeptide(L)'
;MSTTREEFIQAVFEKKGIQITTQLATWDLKTIVSASAILFASFIGFDAIAQAGGEAKNPTKNLPKAILITIIIVGLFYIVFTYSIYQLVPWNFIAQEAIEKEVSAPSLLSYLLPKWWTFLILGGACIALLKDLPSMILSVSRLVFAWSKDALFPARFMKIHTTYQTPYQAILFSGLIATCGVVGTHFASDIFLGIDIMVISMLANFILICIAVLSLPKYNPKLAAEVSIFKNNTLQKLIAGTGIISLSFFLILMIEQDINRASTSWYFYPSLVWLIVMLIASVTATCGQFEFGNADMVSVTLEVSLEPNIYVGLIPPLELE
;
A
#
# COMPACT_ATOMS: atom_id res chain seq x y z
N MET A 1 -30.32 -20.74 -2.72
CA MET A 1 -29.48 -19.63 -3.18
C MET A 1 -30.19 -18.71 -4.18
N SER A 2 -31.12 -19.18 -4.97
CA SER A 2 -31.97 -18.31 -5.83
C SER A 2 -32.92 -17.41 -5.02
N THR A 3 -33.49 -17.94 -3.95
CA THR A 3 -34.42 -17.20 -3.07
C THR A 3 -33.86 -15.90 -2.49
N THR A 4 -32.65 -15.93 -1.99
CA THR A 4 -32.03 -14.72 -1.34
C THR A 4 -31.74 -13.60 -2.35
N ARG A 5 -31.42 -13.95 -3.59
CA ARG A 5 -31.22 -12.97 -4.66
C ARG A 5 -32.55 -12.37 -5.14
N GLU A 6 -33.60 -13.17 -5.20
CA GLU A 6 -34.96 -12.72 -5.50
C GLU A 6 -35.49 -11.80 -4.40
N GLU A 7 -35.27 -12.14 -3.14
CA GLU A 7 -35.59 -11.31 -1.97
C GLU A 7 -34.87 -9.94 -2.04
N PHE A 8 -33.60 -9.90 -2.45
CA PHE A 8 -32.87 -8.65 -2.67
C PHE A 8 -33.51 -7.81 -3.76
N ILE A 9 -33.80 -8.39 -4.92
CA ILE A 9 -34.42 -7.70 -6.05
C ILE A 9 -35.77 -7.12 -5.64
N GLN A 10 -36.58 -7.88 -4.92
CA GLN A 10 -37.87 -7.45 -4.41
C GLN A 10 -37.74 -6.32 -3.39
N ALA A 11 -36.78 -6.42 -2.45
CA ALA A 11 -36.53 -5.38 -1.45
C ALA A 11 -36.05 -4.06 -2.08
N VAL A 12 -35.25 -4.11 -3.16
CA VAL A 12 -34.84 -2.92 -3.92
C VAL A 12 -36.04 -2.32 -4.66
N PHE A 13 -36.87 -3.13 -5.29
CA PHE A 13 -38.06 -2.67 -5.96
C PHE A 13 -39.03 -1.97 -4.98
N GLU A 14 -39.27 -2.55 -3.80
CA GLU A 14 -40.13 -1.97 -2.78
C GLU A 14 -39.57 -0.65 -2.20
N LYS A 15 -38.23 -0.55 -2.01
CA LYS A 15 -37.63 0.64 -1.41
C LYS A 15 -37.33 1.77 -2.40
N LYS A 16 -37.02 1.46 -3.65
CA LYS A 16 -36.58 2.44 -4.67
C LYS A 16 -37.46 2.52 -5.91
N GLY A 17 -38.35 1.54 -6.14
CA GLY A 17 -39.14 1.44 -7.37
C GLY A 17 -38.32 1.11 -8.61
N ILE A 18 -37.07 0.66 -8.47
CA ILE A 18 -36.17 0.36 -9.57
C ILE A 18 -36.32 -1.11 -9.97
N GLN A 19 -36.61 -1.35 -11.24
CA GLN A 19 -36.53 -2.69 -11.82
C GLN A 19 -35.13 -2.99 -12.28
N ILE A 20 -34.50 -4.01 -11.65
CA ILE A 20 -33.15 -4.46 -12.01
C ILE A 20 -33.26 -5.30 -13.29
N THR A 21 -32.84 -4.75 -14.42
CA THR A 21 -32.82 -5.46 -15.71
C THR A 21 -31.55 -6.29 -15.80
N THR A 22 -31.67 -7.58 -16.05
CA THR A 22 -30.53 -8.47 -16.25
C THR A 22 -29.91 -8.22 -17.62
N GLN A 23 -28.93 -7.35 -17.73
CA GLN A 23 -28.10 -7.22 -18.91
C GLN A 23 -26.97 -8.21 -18.90
N LEU A 24 -26.68 -8.85 -20.03
CA LEU A 24 -25.50 -9.69 -20.18
C LEU A 24 -24.26 -8.79 -20.25
N ALA A 25 -23.29 -9.05 -19.39
CA ALA A 25 -22.01 -8.33 -19.43
C ALA A 25 -21.28 -8.67 -20.74
N THR A 26 -20.86 -7.66 -21.46
CA THR A 26 -19.91 -7.82 -22.56
C THR A 26 -18.50 -7.93 -21.97
N TRP A 27 -17.79 -9.02 -22.31
CA TRP A 27 -16.43 -9.23 -21.86
C TRP A 27 -15.50 -8.29 -22.63
N ASP A 28 -14.86 -7.37 -21.90
CA ASP A 28 -13.78 -6.54 -22.42
C ASP A 28 -12.51 -6.77 -21.59
N LEU A 29 -11.50 -7.33 -22.26
CA LEU A 29 -10.21 -7.65 -21.61
C LEU A 29 -9.56 -6.39 -21.03
N LYS A 30 -9.65 -5.25 -21.73
CA LYS A 30 -9.07 -3.99 -21.27
C LYS A 30 -9.70 -3.54 -19.95
N THR A 31 -11.02 -3.62 -19.84
CA THR A 31 -11.76 -3.27 -18.61
C THR A 31 -11.39 -4.19 -17.45
N ILE A 32 -11.24 -5.51 -17.70
CA ILE A 32 -10.85 -6.47 -16.66
C ILE A 32 -9.44 -6.17 -16.14
N VAL A 33 -8.50 -5.93 -17.05
CA VAL A 33 -7.10 -5.65 -16.67
C VAL A 33 -7.00 -4.32 -15.94
N SER A 34 -7.73 -3.30 -16.37
CA SER A 34 -7.81 -2.00 -15.72
C SER A 34 -8.38 -2.08 -14.31
N ALA A 35 -9.48 -2.80 -14.14
CA ALA A 35 -10.06 -3.06 -12.82
C ALA A 35 -9.09 -3.83 -11.91
N SER A 36 -8.32 -4.79 -12.47
CA SER A 36 -7.31 -5.53 -11.72
C SER A 36 -6.18 -4.64 -11.21
N ALA A 37 -5.77 -3.61 -11.97
CA ALA A 37 -4.77 -2.64 -11.53
C ALA A 37 -5.27 -1.81 -10.34
N ILE A 38 -6.54 -1.39 -10.35
CA ILE A 38 -7.16 -0.67 -9.21
C ILE A 38 -7.31 -1.60 -8.01
N LEU A 39 -7.74 -2.86 -8.22
CA LEU A 39 -7.88 -3.85 -7.15
C LEU A 39 -6.53 -4.21 -6.51
N PHE A 40 -5.41 -3.97 -7.17
CA PHE A 40 -4.09 -4.12 -6.58
C PHE A 40 -3.92 -3.26 -5.31
N ALA A 41 -4.56 -2.08 -5.26
CA ALA A 41 -4.59 -1.24 -4.07
C ALA A 41 -5.10 -1.96 -2.82
N SER A 42 -6.03 -2.90 -2.98
CA SER A 42 -6.60 -3.67 -1.86
C SER A 42 -5.62 -4.64 -1.21
N PHE A 43 -4.50 -4.95 -1.88
CA PHE A 43 -3.43 -5.79 -1.33
C PHE A 43 -2.29 -4.99 -0.69
N ILE A 44 -2.28 -3.66 -0.82
CA ILE A 44 -1.23 -2.82 -0.24
C ILE A 44 -1.27 -2.92 1.29
N GLY A 45 -0.09 -3.00 1.90
CA GLY A 45 0.10 -3.16 3.35
C GLY A 45 0.97 -4.37 3.74
N PHE A 46 1.10 -5.39 2.90
CA PHE A 46 2.01 -6.51 3.16
C PHE A 46 3.49 -6.08 3.15
N ASP A 47 3.82 -5.03 2.45
CA ASP A 47 5.14 -4.40 2.39
C ASP A 47 5.54 -3.74 3.71
N ALA A 48 4.58 -3.27 4.52
CA ALA A 48 4.81 -2.76 5.86
C ALA A 48 5.48 -3.80 6.78
N ILE A 49 5.26 -5.10 6.54
CA ILE A 49 5.93 -6.19 7.24
C ILE A 49 7.45 -6.12 7.03
N ALA A 50 7.90 -5.78 5.82
CA ALA A 50 9.33 -5.66 5.52
C ALA A 50 9.97 -4.49 6.28
N GLN A 51 9.24 -3.40 6.50
CA GLN A 51 9.72 -2.22 7.24
C GLN A 51 9.88 -2.51 8.74
N ALA A 52 9.16 -3.50 9.27
CA ALA A 52 9.34 -3.99 10.64
C ALA A 52 10.50 -5.00 10.81
N GLY A 53 11.31 -5.18 9.77
CA GLY A 53 12.37 -6.20 9.73
C GLY A 53 13.41 -6.09 10.82
N GLY A 54 13.71 -4.87 11.27
CA GLY A 54 14.69 -4.64 12.35
C GLY A 54 14.24 -5.16 13.72
N GLU A 55 12.94 -5.45 13.92
CA GLU A 55 12.39 -5.96 15.19
C GLU A 55 12.01 -7.44 15.12
N ALA A 56 12.10 -8.04 13.93
CA ALA A 56 11.69 -9.42 13.72
C ALA A 56 12.79 -10.40 14.17
N LYS A 57 12.40 -11.45 14.89
CA LYS A 57 13.29 -12.58 15.18
C LYS A 57 13.54 -13.36 13.87
N ASN A 58 14.82 -13.61 13.53
CA ASN A 58 15.23 -14.31 12.31
C ASN A 58 14.57 -13.73 11.04
N PRO A 59 14.75 -12.41 10.74
CA PRO A 59 14.02 -11.71 9.70
C PRO A 59 14.16 -12.36 8.32
N THR A 60 15.34 -12.86 7.97
CA THR A 60 15.62 -13.51 6.68
C THR A 60 14.74 -14.72 6.39
N LYS A 61 14.20 -15.41 7.42
CA LYS A 61 13.32 -16.57 7.28
C LYS A 61 11.87 -16.23 7.54
N ASN A 62 11.59 -15.39 8.55
CA ASN A 62 10.24 -15.16 9.03
C ASN A 62 9.49 -14.11 8.21
N LEU A 63 10.14 -13.02 7.77
CA LEU A 63 9.47 -11.97 7.02
C LEU A 63 8.90 -12.47 5.68
N PRO A 64 9.68 -13.18 4.84
CA PRO A 64 9.15 -13.63 3.57
C PRO A 64 8.02 -14.65 3.72
N LYS A 65 8.08 -15.51 4.76
CA LYS A 65 6.98 -16.43 5.08
C LYS A 65 5.74 -15.66 5.53
N ALA A 66 5.90 -14.65 6.38
CA ALA A 66 4.80 -13.82 6.84
C ALA A 66 4.13 -13.09 5.66
N ILE A 67 4.92 -12.48 4.78
CA ILE A 67 4.41 -11.81 3.57
C ILE A 67 3.63 -12.78 2.69
N LEU A 68 4.19 -13.95 2.39
CA LEU A 68 3.54 -14.95 1.54
C LEU A 68 2.21 -15.46 2.15
N ILE A 69 2.23 -15.79 3.43
CA ILE A 69 1.03 -16.26 4.15
C ILE A 69 -0.04 -15.17 4.18
N THR A 70 0.35 -13.93 4.44
CA THR A 70 -0.57 -12.78 4.45
C THR A 70 -1.24 -12.61 3.10
N ILE A 71 -0.48 -12.60 1.99
CA ILE A 71 -1.04 -12.46 0.64
C ILE A 71 -2.04 -13.57 0.33
N ILE A 72 -1.71 -14.83 0.68
CA ILE A 72 -2.59 -15.98 0.44
C ILE A 72 -3.88 -15.86 1.26
N ILE A 73 -3.78 -15.58 2.56
CA ILE A 73 -4.95 -15.50 3.46
C ILE A 73 -5.86 -14.33 3.04
N VAL A 74 -5.28 -13.16 2.80
CA VAL A 74 -6.04 -11.97 2.36
C VAL A 74 -6.69 -12.21 1.01
N GLY A 75 -5.96 -12.81 0.05
CA GLY A 75 -6.51 -13.16 -1.26
C GLY A 75 -7.67 -14.13 -1.17
N LEU A 76 -7.56 -15.19 -0.37
CA LEU A 76 -8.66 -16.14 -0.13
C LEU A 76 -9.87 -15.44 0.52
N PHE A 77 -9.62 -14.57 1.50
CA PHE A 77 -10.68 -13.80 2.13
C PHE A 77 -11.42 -12.91 1.11
N TYR A 78 -10.69 -12.19 0.26
CA TYR A 78 -11.30 -11.35 -0.78
C TYR A 78 -12.12 -12.18 -1.78
N ILE A 79 -11.64 -13.34 -2.21
CA ILE A 79 -12.38 -14.23 -3.11
C ILE A 79 -13.70 -14.67 -2.46
N VAL A 80 -13.65 -15.17 -1.21
CA VAL A 80 -14.84 -15.64 -0.49
C VAL A 80 -15.82 -14.49 -0.25
N PHE A 81 -15.32 -13.34 0.20
CA PHE A 81 -16.16 -12.17 0.48
C PHE A 81 -16.83 -11.63 -0.78
N THR A 82 -16.07 -11.42 -1.84
CA THR A 82 -16.59 -10.92 -3.12
C THR A 82 -17.60 -11.90 -3.72
N TYR A 83 -17.27 -13.19 -3.73
CA TYR A 83 -18.19 -14.22 -4.18
C TYR A 83 -19.50 -14.19 -3.39
N SER A 84 -19.45 -14.05 -2.08
CA SER A 84 -20.65 -13.97 -1.22
C SER A 84 -21.51 -12.76 -1.56
N ILE A 85 -20.91 -11.58 -1.77
CA ILE A 85 -21.64 -10.37 -2.14
C ILE A 85 -22.33 -10.54 -3.51
N TYR A 86 -21.62 -11.05 -4.52
CA TYR A 86 -22.20 -11.23 -5.86
C TYR A 86 -23.25 -12.34 -5.96
N GLN A 87 -23.27 -13.28 -5.00
CA GLN A 87 -24.37 -14.25 -4.87
C GLN A 87 -25.66 -13.58 -4.37
N LEU A 88 -25.53 -12.57 -3.51
CA LEU A 88 -26.67 -11.86 -2.91
C LEU A 88 -27.14 -10.69 -3.82
N VAL A 89 -26.22 -9.91 -4.33
CA VAL A 89 -26.49 -8.66 -5.04
C VAL A 89 -26.18 -8.81 -6.53
N PRO A 90 -27.14 -8.55 -7.45
CA PRO A 90 -26.86 -8.54 -8.88
C PRO A 90 -25.80 -7.51 -9.25
N TRP A 91 -24.84 -7.91 -10.09
CA TRP A 91 -23.73 -7.02 -10.49
C TRP A 91 -24.21 -5.74 -11.19
N ASN A 92 -25.30 -5.81 -11.97
CA ASN A 92 -25.90 -4.66 -12.67
C ASN A 92 -26.37 -3.58 -11.68
N PHE A 93 -26.94 -4.03 -10.54
CA PHE A 93 -27.36 -3.10 -9.48
C PHE A 93 -26.14 -2.41 -8.86
N ILE A 94 -25.07 -3.15 -8.60
CA ILE A 94 -23.82 -2.59 -8.08
C ILE A 94 -23.26 -1.56 -9.06
N ALA A 95 -23.21 -1.89 -10.35
CA ALA A 95 -22.71 -1.00 -11.39
C ALA A 95 -23.56 0.28 -11.52
N GLN A 96 -24.88 0.16 -11.45
CA GLN A 96 -25.78 1.30 -11.51
C GLN A 96 -25.66 2.22 -10.29
N GLU A 97 -25.62 1.65 -9.08
CA GLU A 97 -25.42 2.42 -7.85
C GLU A 97 -24.04 3.12 -7.82
N ALA A 98 -22.99 2.47 -8.37
CA ALA A 98 -21.65 3.02 -8.41
C ALA A 98 -21.52 4.28 -9.30
N ILE A 99 -22.42 4.47 -10.27
CA ILE A 99 -22.48 5.68 -11.09
C ILE A 99 -23.07 6.85 -10.30
N GLU A 100 -24.06 6.57 -9.43
CA GLU A 100 -24.79 7.60 -8.70
C GLU A 100 -24.15 7.93 -7.33
N LYS A 101 -23.52 6.95 -6.70
CA LYS A 101 -23.01 7.04 -5.32
C LYS A 101 -21.77 6.17 -5.12
N GLU A 102 -21.02 6.50 -4.08
CA GLU A 102 -20.01 5.59 -3.56
C GLU A 102 -20.69 4.33 -2.98
N VAL A 103 -20.38 3.17 -3.57
CA VAL A 103 -20.94 1.89 -3.14
C VAL A 103 -20.05 1.24 -2.10
N SER A 104 -20.64 0.89 -0.97
CA SER A 104 -19.98 0.13 0.09
C SER A 104 -20.75 -1.14 0.43
N ALA A 105 -20.07 -2.17 0.90
CA ALA A 105 -20.73 -3.41 1.33
C ALA A 105 -21.82 -3.17 2.38
N PRO A 106 -21.65 -2.29 3.40
CA PRO A 106 -22.73 -1.95 4.32
C PRO A 106 -23.94 -1.31 3.64
N SER A 107 -23.75 -0.45 2.62
CA SER A 107 -24.85 0.18 1.91
C SER A 107 -25.67 -0.83 1.11
N LEU A 108 -25.00 -1.79 0.45
CA LEU A 108 -25.67 -2.86 -0.30
C LEU A 108 -26.44 -3.81 0.63
N LEU A 109 -25.83 -4.21 1.76
CA LEU A 109 -26.46 -5.09 2.72
C LEU A 109 -27.61 -4.45 3.49
N SER A 110 -27.68 -3.12 3.55
CA SER A 110 -28.79 -2.38 4.18
C SER A 110 -30.17 -2.61 3.55
N TYR A 111 -30.22 -3.15 2.33
CA TYR A 111 -31.47 -3.53 1.69
C TYR A 111 -32.05 -4.81 2.28
N LEU A 112 -31.23 -5.75 2.72
CA LEU A 112 -31.64 -7.04 3.29
C LEU A 112 -31.64 -7.06 4.81
N LEU A 113 -30.66 -6.38 5.42
CA LEU A 113 -30.43 -6.46 6.85
C LEU A 113 -31.15 -5.32 7.60
N PRO A 114 -31.62 -5.58 8.84
CA PRO A 114 -32.08 -4.53 9.74
C PRO A 114 -31.03 -3.45 9.97
N LYS A 115 -31.45 -2.21 10.21
CA LYS A 115 -30.56 -1.04 10.38
C LYS A 115 -29.44 -1.25 11.41
N TRP A 116 -29.68 -1.98 12.49
CA TRP A 116 -28.69 -2.19 13.53
C TRP A 116 -27.50 -3.04 13.07
N TRP A 117 -27.68 -3.99 12.12
CA TRP A 117 -26.59 -4.71 11.47
C TRP A 117 -25.70 -3.79 10.65
N THR A 118 -26.29 -2.86 9.92
CA THR A 118 -25.55 -1.85 9.17
C THR A 118 -24.66 -1.01 10.09
N PHE A 119 -25.17 -0.60 11.26
CA PHE A 119 -24.38 0.11 12.26
C PHE A 119 -23.24 -0.75 12.83
N LEU A 120 -23.45 -2.03 13.08
CA LEU A 120 -22.38 -2.93 13.55
C LEU A 120 -21.27 -3.11 12.51
N ILE A 121 -21.63 -3.32 11.24
CA ILE A 121 -20.65 -3.47 10.16
C ILE A 121 -19.88 -2.16 9.97
N LEU A 122 -20.55 -1.04 9.95
CA LEU A 122 -19.92 0.28 9.82
C LEU A 122 -19.00 0.58 11.01
N GLY A 123 -19.48 0.32 12.24
CA GLY A 123 -18.67 0.46 13.45
C GLY A 123 -17.42 -0.42 13.43
N GLY A 124 -17.56 -1.67 13.02
CA GLY A 124 -16.42 -2.58 12.83
C GLY A 124 -15.41 -2.06 11.80
N ALA A 125 -15.88 -1.54 10.67
CA ALA A 125 -15.04 -0.92 9.65
C ALA A 125 -14.31 0.32 10.19
N CYS A 126 -15.00 1.19 10.94
CA CYS A 126 -14.36 2.35 11.58
C CYS A 126 -13.26 1.94 12.55
N ILE A 127 -13.51 0.93 13.40
CA ILE A 127 -12.51 0.41 14.34
C ILE A 127 -11.30 -0.18 13.59
N ALA A 128 -11.54 -0.93 12.50
CA ALA A 128 -10.48 -1.48 11.68
C ALA A 128 -9.59 -0.38 11.08
N LEU A 129 -10.18 0.66 10.50
CA LEU A 129 -9.45 1.81 9.94
C LEU A 129 -8.67 2.57 11.01
N LEU A 130 -9.28 2.82 12.18
CA LEU A 130 -8.59 3.48 13.29
C LEU A 130 -7.39 2.68 13.80
N LYS A 131 -7.47 1.34 13.77
CA LYS A 131 -6.37 0.47 14.16
C LYS A 131 -5.24 0.44 13.12
N ASP A 132 -5.55 0.65 11.85
CA ASP A 132 -4.57 0.63 10.77
C ASP A 132 -3.69 1.89 10.76
N LEU A 133 -4.23 3.06 11.12
CA LEU A 133 -3.50 4.33 11.14
C LEU A 133 -2.17 4.30 11.93
N PRO A 134 -2.11 3.80 13.18
CA PRO A 134 -0.85 3.72 13.92
C PRO A 134 0.20 2.83 13.24
N SER A 135 -0.21 1.71 12.63
CA SER A 135 0.72 0.80 11.95
C SER A 135 1.31 1.42 10.70
N MET A 136 0.51 2.16 9.93
CA MET A 136 0.97 2.88 8.75
C MET A 136 1.93 4.02 9.13
N ILE A 137 1.60 4.84 10.14
CA ILE A 137 2.49 5.91 10.63
C ILE A 137 3.81 5.33 11.14
N LEU A 138 3.75 4.19 11.87
CA LEU A 138 4.93 3.50 12.36
C LEU A 138 5.84 3.07 11.20
N SER A 139 5.29 2.44 10.17
CA SER A 139 6.03 1.98 9.00
C SER A 139 6.70 3.13 8.27
N VAL A 140 5.96 4.20 7.94
CA VAL A 140 6.50 5.35 7.22
C VAL A 140 7.55 6.10 8.05
N SER A 141 7.32 6.27 9.36
CA SER A 141 8.30 6.95 10.23
C SER A 141 9.62 6.19 10.33
N ARG A 142 9.60 4.86 10.31
CA ARG A 142 10.82 4.03 10.26
C ARG A 142 11.55 4.14 8.94
N LEU A 143 10.82 4.26 7.84
CA LEU A 143 11.41 4.50 6.53
C LEU A 143 12.13 5.86 6.49
N VAL A 144 11.49 6.93 6.98
CA VAL A 144 12.09 8.27 7.09
C VAL A 144 13.34 8.24 7.99
N PHE A 145 13.27 7.52 9.11
CA PHE A 145 14.41 7.33 10.01
C PHE A 145 15.57 6.59 9.32
N ALA A 146 15.29 5.52 8.57
CA ALA A 146 16.30 4.77 7.82
C ALA A 146 16.95 5.65 6.75
N TRP A 147 16.16 6.40 5.96
CA TRP A 147 16.68 7.33 4.96
C TRP A 147 17.57 8.43 5.57
N SER A 148 17.26 8.86 6.79
CA SER A 148 18.09 9.83 7.49
C SER A 148 19.43 9.23 7.95
N LYS A 149 19.43 7.94 8.32
CA LYS A 149 20.68 7.20 8.59
C LYS A 149 21.56 7.05 7.35
N ASP A 150 20.91 6.87 6.20
CA ASP A 150 21.60 6.74 4.91
C ASP A 150 21.97 8.12 4.29
N ALA A 151 21.87 9.20 5.07
CA ALA A 151 22.13 10.59 4.64
C ALA A 151 21.30 11.07 3.45
N LEU A 152 20.14 10.43 3.19
CA LEU A 152 19.17 10.85 2.16
C LEU A 152 18.19 11.91 2.67
N PHE A 153 18.03 11.99 4.00
CA PHE A 153 17.15 12.93 4.70
C PHE A 153 17.94 13.66 5.81
N PRO A 154 17.47 14.86 6.23
CA PRO A 154 18.14 15.63 7.28
C PRO A 154 18.34 14.82 8.57
N ALA A 155 19.52 14.91 9.18
CA ALA A 155 19.91 14.17 10.40
C ALA A 155 18.96 14.38 11.59
N ARG A 156 18.19 15.48 11.61
CA ARG A 156 17.19 15.73 12.67
C ARG A 156 16.16 14.60 12.84
N PHE A 157 15.85 13.88 11.76
CA PHE A 157 14.89 12.77 11.79
C PHE A 157 15.44 11.48 12.40
N MET A 158 16.77 11.41 12.63
CA MET A 158 17.40 10.32 13.38
C MET A 158 17.22 10.46 14.91
N LYS A 159 16.76 11.62 15.41
CA LYS A 159 16.64 11.85 16.84
C LYS A 159 15.60 10.93 17.47
N ILE A 160 16.05 10.12 18.43
CA ILE A 160 15.21 9.21 19.21
C ILE A 160 14.79 9.94 20.50
N HIS A 161 13.52 9.80 20.87
CA HIS A 161 13.01 10.34 22.13
C HIS A 161 13.61 9.58 23.30
N THR A 162 14.13 10.27 24.31
CA THR A 162 14.86 9.67 25.44
C THR A 162 14.01 8.69 26.27
N THR A 163 12.73 9.00 26.47
CA THR A 163 11.82 8.19 27.30
C THR A 163 11.10 7.10 26.47
N TYR A 164 10.57 7.47 25.28
CA TYR A 164 9.75 6.55 24.48
C TYR A 164 10.53 5.73 23.46
N GLN A 165 11.85 5.98 23.31
CA GLN A 165 12.73 5.28 22.38
C GLN A 165 12.21 5.23 20.93
N THR A 166 11.50 6.28 20.51
CA THR A 166 10.86 6.39 19.19
C THR A 166 11.40 7.59 18.40
N PRO A 167 11.49 7.54 17.06
CA PRO A 167 11.94 8.65 16.23
C PRO A 167 10.81 9.70 16.08
N TYR A 168 10.57 10.48 17.14
CA TYR A 168 9.43 11.38 17.25
C TYR A 168 9.34 12.42 16.13
N GLN A 169 10.47 12.93 15.63
CA GLN A 169 10.47 13.89 14.53
C GLN A 169 10.06 13.25 13.20
N ALA A 170 10.48 12.01 12.96
CA ALA A 170 10.03 11.24 11.79
C ALA A 170 8.54 10.94 11.87
N ILE A 171 8.02 10.60 13.07
CA ILE A 171 6.58 10.36 13.30
C ILE A 171 5.77 11.63 13.03
N LEU A 172 6.19 12.78 13.59
CA LEU A 172 5.51 14.06 13.36
C LEU A 172 5.52 14.48 11.90
N PHE A 173 6.65 14.31 11.22
CA PHE A 173 6.80 14.60 9.80
C PHE A 173 5.87 13.71 8.95
N SER A 174 5.86 12.41 9.20
CA SER A 174 4.99 11.46 8.49
C SER A 174 3.52 11.78 8.71
N GLY A 175 3.11 12.10 9.94
CA GLY A 175 1.76 12.52 10.27
C GLY A 175 1.36 13.82 9.60
N LEU A 176 2.27 14.81 9.51
CA LEU A 176 2.02 16.07 8.82
C LEU A 176 1.79 15.84 7.32
N ILE A 177 2.66 15.08 6.67
CA ILE A 177 2.51 14.74 5.24
C ILE A 177 1.19 14.00 4.98
N ALA A 178 0.85 13.02 5.82
CA ALA A 178 -0.41 12.30 5.70
C ALA A 178 -1.62 13.24 5.84
N THR A 179 -1.59 14.17 6.80
CA THR A 179 -2.64 15.18 7.01
C THR A 179 -2.77 16.10 5.79
N CYS A 180 -1.64 16.58 5.24
CA CYS A 180 -1.64 17.38 4.01
C CYS A 180 -2.23 16.59 2.82
N GLY A 181 -1.93 15.31 2.71
CA GLY A 181 -2.51 14.43 1.69
C GLY A 181 -4.02 14.32 1.80
N VAL A 182 -4.55 14.04 3.00
CA VAL A 182 -6.00 13.96 3.25
C VAL A 182 -6.70 15.29 2.97
N VAL A 183 -6.12 16.40 3.40
CA VAL A 183 -6.65 17.75 3.11
C VAL A 183 -6.64 18.02 1.61
N GLY A 184 -5.57 17.64 0.90
CA GLY A 184 -5.45 17.78 -0.55
C GLY A 184 -6.53 17.01 -1.31
N THR A 185 -6.78 15.74 -0.97
CA THR A 185 -7.85 14.93 -1.59
C THR A 185 -9.24 15.48 -1.29
N HIS A 186 -9.44 16.04 -0.09
CA HIS A 186 -10.71 16.69 0.27
C HIS A 186 -10.98 17.92 -0.61
N PHE A 187 -9.98 18.79 -0.82
CA PHE A 187 -10.15 19.94 -1.70
C PHE A 187 -10.27 19.57 -3.18
N ALA A 188 -9.65 18.49 -3.61
CA ALA A 188 -9.80 17.97 -4.97
C ALA A 188 -11.18 17.32 -5.18
N SER A 189 -11.94 17.03 -4.10
CA SER A 189 -13.22 16.32 -4.15
C SER A 189 -13.13 14.96 -4.84
N ASP A 190 -11.94 14.36 -4.86
CA ASP A 190 -11.66 13.06 -5.50
C ASP A 190 -10.77 12.21 -4.59
N ILE A 191 -11.41 11.28 -3.86
CA ILE A 191 -10.73 10.32 -2.99
C ILE A 191 -9.92 9.32 -3.83
N PHE A 192 -10.39 8.98 -5.02
CA PHE A 192 -9.70 8.03 -5.91
C PHE A 192 -8.36 8.57 -6.42
N LEU A 193 -8.19 9.89 -6.52
CA LEU A 193 -6.92 10.50 -6.87
C LEU A 193 -5.77 10.04 -5.94
N GLY A 194 -6.02 10.00 -4.63
CA GLY A 194 -5.03 9.53 -3.66
C GLY A 194 -4.72 8.04 -3.82
N ILE A 195 -5.74 7.22 -4.11
CA ILE A 195 -5.58 5.78 -4.36
C ILE A 195 -4.77 5.55 -5.63
N ASP A 196 -5.07 6.26 -6.71
CA ASP A 196 -4.36 6.13 -7.98
C ASP A 196 -2.88 6.52 -7.86
N ILE A 197 -2.57 7.61 -7.16
CA ILE A 197 -1.18 8.03 -6.86
C ILE A 197 -0.45 6.94 -6.06
N MET A 198 -1.13 6.35 -5.06
CA MET A 198 -0.58 5.28 -4.25
C MET A 198 -0.27 4.04 -5.09
N VAL A 199 -1.20 3.62 -5.97
CA VAL A 199 -1.00 2.45 -6.85
C VAL A 199 0.15 2.67 -7.81
N ILE A 200 0.23 3.82 -8.48
CA ILE A 200 1.34 4.17 -9.39
C ILE A 200 2.69 4.10 -8.63
N SER A 201 2.74 4.70 -7.44
CA SER A 201 3.93 4.70 -6.59
C SER A 201 4.37 3.29 -6.22
N MET A 202 3.44 2.43 -5.83
CA MET A 202 3.71 1.05 -5.43
C MET A 202 4.15 0.18 -6.61
N LEU A 203 3.50 0.30 -7.77
CA LEU A 203 3.91 -0.40 -8.98
C LEU A 203 5.35 -0.04 -9.36
N ALA A 204 5.68 1.25 -9.37
CA ALA A 204 7.03 1.72 -9.64
C ALA A 204 8.05 1.18 -8.61
N ASN A 205 7.71 1.23 -7.32
CA ASN A 205 8.56 0.71 -6.24
C ASN A 205 8.83 -0.80 -6.41
N PHE A 206 7.80 -1.61 -6.68
CA PHE A 206 7.99 -3.05 -6.87
C PHE A 206 8.77 -3.39 -8.14
N ILE A 207 8.66 -2.59 -9.22
CA ILE A 207 9.54 -2.73 -10.39
C ILE A 207 11.00 -2.50 -9.98
N LEU A 208 11.28 -1.44 -9.22
CA LEU A 208 12.63 -1.16 -8.72
C LEU A 208 13.18 -2.28 -7.82
N ILE A 209 12.33 -2.85 -6.96
CA ILE A 209 12.70 -4.01 -6.14
C ILE A 209 13.06 -5.22 -7.02
N CYS A 210 12.27 -5.51 -8.05
CA CYS A 210 12.57 -6.59 -8.98
C CYS A 210 13.89 -6.37 -9.73
N ILE A 211 14.16 -5.12 -10.15
CA ILE A 211 15.46 -4.75 -10.77
C ILE A 211 16.60 -4.91 -9.76
N ALA A 212 16.40 -4.50 -8.52
CA ALA A 212 17.38 -4.67 -7.44
C ALA A 212 17.71 -6.16 -7.21
N VAL A 213 16.72 -7.04 -7.20
CA VAL A 213 16.92 -8.50 -7.08
C VAL A 213 17.74 -9.04 -8.24
N LEU A 214 17.52 -8.58 -9.48
CA LEU A 214 18.30 -9.01 -10.64
C LEU A 214 19.76 -8.52 -10.61
N SER A 215 19.98 -7.33 -10.06
CA SER A 215 21.30 -6.71 -10.00
C SER A 215 22.11 -7.13 -8.76
N LEU A 216 21.45 -7.58 -7.68
CA LEU A 216 22.08 -7.94 -6.42
C LEU A 216 23.25 -8.92 -6.54
N PRO A 217 23.18 -10.03 -7.32
CA PRO A 217 24.29 -10.97 -7.44
C PRO A 217 25.55 -10.36 -8.07
N LYS A 218 25.38 -9.31 -8.89
CA LYS A 218 26.49 -8.61 -9.55
C LYS A 218 27.15 -7.59 -8.63
N TYR A 219 26.38 -6.83 -7.86
CA TYR A 219 26.90 -5.74 -7.04
C TYR A 219 27.27 -6.17 -5.63
N ASN A 220 26.55 -7.12 -5.04
CA ASN A 220 26.82 -7.63 -3.71
C ASN A 220 26.59 -9.15 -3.64
N PRO A 221 27.58 -9.96 -4.09
CA PRO A 221 27.46 -11.42 -4.11
C PRO A 221 27.37 -12.04 -2.69
N LYS A 222 27.91 -11.36 -1.65
CA LYS A 222 27.82 -11.84 -0.27
C LYS A 222 26.37 -11.77 0.22
N LEU A 223 25.71 -10.65 0.03
CA LEU A 223 24.31 -10.47 0.40
C LEU A 223 23.39 -11.39 -0.42
N ALA A 224 23.68 -11.57 -1.71
CA ALA A 224 22.95 -12.49 -2.56
C ALA A 224 23.01 -13.95 -2.07
N ALA A 225 24.12 -14.37 -1.47
CA ALA A 225 24.29 -15.71 -0.91
C ALA A 225 23.48 -15.93 0.38
N GLU A 226 23.13 -14.87 1.11
CA GLU A 226 22.32 -14.92 2.33
C GLU A 226 20.82 -15.07 2.06
N VAL A 227 20.37 -14.86 0.82
CA VAL A 227 18.97 -15.05 0.43
C VAL A 227 18.55 -16.50 0.60
N SER A 228 17.61 -16.74 1.50
CA SER A 228 17.34 -18.09 2.02
C SER A 228 16.17 -18.81 1.34
N ILE A 229 15.25 -18.09 0.67
CA ILE A 229 13.98 -18.64 0.20
C ILE A 229 14.13 -19.34 -1.14
N PHE A 230 14.72 -18.67 -2.11
CA PHE A 230 14.98 -19.25 -3.42
C PHE A 230 16.47 -19.29 -3.66
N LYS A 231 17.13 -20.42 -3.36
CA LYS A 231 18.56 -20.59 -3.62
C LYS A 231 18.89 -20.72 -5.12
N ASN A 232 17.88 -21.01 -5.94
CA ASN A 232 18.06 -21.15 -7.38
C ASN A 232 18.05 -19.78 -8.06
N ASN A 233 19.21 -19.33 -8.51
CA ASN A 233 19.40 -18.04 -9.19
C ASN A 233 18.56 -17.92 -10.48
N THR A 234 18.34 -19.03 -11.20
CA THR A 234 17.50 -19.03 -12.40
C THR A 234 16.04 -18.75 -12.05
N LEU A 235 15.53 -19.35 -10.97
CA LEU A 235 14.17 -19.12 -10.49
C LEU A 235 13.97 -17.68 -10.00
N GLN A 236 14.97 -17.13 -9.28
CA GLN A 236 14.92 -15.71 -8.86
C GLN A 236 14.84 -14.78 -10.07
N LYS A 237 15.67 -15.00 -11.09
CA LYS A 237 15.67 -14.21 -12.32
C LYS A 237 14.35 -14.32 -13.08
N LEU A 238 13.77 -15.52 -13.15
CA LEU A 238 12.50 -15.76 -13.82
C LEU A 238 11.36 -15.03 -13.08
N ILE A 239 11.27 -15.16 -11.76
CA ILE A 239 10.25 -14.49 -10.95
C ILE A 239 10.40 -12.97 -11.05
N ALA A 240 11.59 -12.43 -10.90
CA ALA A 240 11.84 -11.00 -11.01
C ALA A 240 11.56 -10.47 -12.43
N GLY A 241 11.95 -11.20 -13.45
CA GLY A 241 11.67 -10.83 -14.84
C GLY A 241 10.18 -10.83 -15.18
N THR A 242 9.44 -11.86 -14.78
CA THR A 242 7.97 -11.89 -14.95
C THR A 242 7.31 -10.79 -14.13
N GLY A 243 7.82 -10.50 -12.93
CA GLY A 243 7.36 -9.38 -12.10
C GLY A 243 7.53 -8.04 -12.80
N ILE A 244 8.70 -7.74 -13.37
CA ILE A 244 8.95 -6.51 -14.12
C ILE A 244 7.98 -6.37 -15.30
N ILE A 245 7.79 -7.42 -16.09
CA ILE A 245 6.90 -7.40 -17.26
C ILE A 245 5.47 -7.13 -16.82
N SER A 246 4.96 -7.87 -15.85
CA SER A 246 3.59 -7.75 -15.36
C SER A 246 3.32 -6.39 -14.72
N LEU A 247 4.20 -5.93 -13.81
CA LEU A 247 4.04 -4.65 -13.13
C LEU A 247 4.17 -3.46 -14.09
N SER A 248 5.09 -3.53 -15.06
CA SER A 248 5.24 -2.50 -16.10
C SER A 248 4.00 -2.44 -16.99
N PHE A 249 3.39 -3.58 -17.31
CA PHE A 249 2.16 -3.63 -18.07
C PHE A 249 1.02 -2.93 -17.32
N PHE A 250 0.82 -3.23 -16.03
CA PHE A 250 -0.17 -2.53 -15.20
C PHE A 250 0.12 -1.04 -15.06
N LEU A 251 1.38 -0.65 -14.89
CA LEU A 251 1.77 0.76 -14.79
C LEU A 251 1.44 1.52 -16.07
N ILE A 252 1.74 0.95 -17.24
CA ILE A 252 1.42 1.56 -18.54
C ILE A 252 -0.10 1.76 -18.68
N LEU A 253 -0.90 0.76 -18.29
CA LEU A 253 -2.35 0.88 -18.36
C LEU A 253 -2.90 1.95 -17.42
N MET A 254 -2.35 2.07 -16.21
CA MET A 254 -2.74 3.14 -15.28
C MET A 254 -2.40 4.53 -15.85
N ILE A 255 -1.23 4.69 -16.45
CA ILE A 255 -0.84 5.94 -17.11
C ILE A 255 -1.72 6.23 -18.33
N GLU A 256 -2.04 5.20 -19.15
CA GLU A 256 -2.96 5.38 -20.29
C GLU A 256 -4.36 5.84 -19.84
N GLN A 257 -4.89 5.25 -18.76
CA GLN A 257 -6.17 5.68 -18.21
C GLN A 257 -6.12 7.11 -17.69
N ASP A 258 -5.04 7.46 -17.04
CA ASP A 258 -4.85 8.80 -16.51
C ASP A 258 -4.80 9.85 -17.62
N ILE A 259 -4.01 9.62 -18.67
CA ILE A 259 -3.93 10.52 -19.84
C ILE A 259 -5.28 10.67 -20.56
N ASN A 260 -6.09 9.61 -20.59
CA ASN A 260 -7.41 9.63 -21.23
C ASN A 260 -8.50 10.28 -20.34
N ARG A 261 -8.21 10.70 -19.12
CA ARG A 261 -9.14 11.46 -18.28
C ARG A 261 -9.38 12.84 -18.90
N ALA A 262 -10.65 13.18 -19.13
CA ALA A 262 -11.06 14.50 -19.60
C ALA A 262 -11.04 15.52 -18.44
N SER A 263 -9.86 15.80 -17.89
CA SER A 263 -9.70 16.75 -16.79
C SER A 263 -9.05 18.05 -17.27
N THR A 264 -9.53 19.18 -16.75
CA THR A 264 -9.05 20.52 -17.11
C THR A 264 -7.84 20.97 -16.30
N SER A 265 -7.55 20.34 -15.17
CA SER A 265 -6.48 20.78 -14.23
C SER A 265 -5.43 19.69 -14.06
N TRP A 266 -4.16 20.08 -14.10
CA TRP A 266 -3.01 19.18 -14.02
C TRP A 266 -2.96 18.31 -12.73
N TYR A 267 -3.47 18.84 -11.62
CA TYR A 267 -3.49 18.12 -10.34
C TYR A 267 -4.51 16.98 -10.27
N PHE A 268 -5.36 16.83 -11.28
CA PHE A 268 -6.25 15.67 -11.42
C PHE A 268 -5.60 14.49 -12.18
N TYR A 269 -4.33 14.63 -12.60
CA TYR A 269 -3.60 13.55 -13.24
C TYR A 269 -2.64 12.91 -12.23
N PRO A 270 -2.98 11.73 -11.64
CA PRO A 270 -2.16 11.04 -10.64
C PRO A 270 -0.73 10.79 -11.08
N SER A 271 -0.53 10.39 -12.34
CA SER A 271 0.80 10.12 -12.91
C SER A 271 1.69 11.36 -12.93
N LEU A 272 1.13 12.52 -13.26
CA LEU A 272 1.85 13.78 -13.31
C LEU A 272 2.18 14.29 -11.90
N VAL A 273 1.23 14.20 -10.97
CA VAL A 273 1.45 14.54 -9.56
C VAL A 273 2.54 13.67 -8.97
N TRP A 274 2.48 12.35 -9.20
CA TRP A 274 3.51 11.42 -8.74
C TRP A 274 4.89 11.77 -9.29
N LEU A 275 4.98 12.07 -10.60
CA LEU A 275 6.23 12.44 -11.24
C LEU A 275 6.83 13.71 -10.64
N ILE A 276 6.01 14.74 -10.39
CA ILE A 276 6.46 15.98 -9.74
C ILE A 276 6.99 15.69 -8.33
N VAL A 277 6.26 14.90 -7.54
CA VAL A 277 6.69 14.55 -6.18
C VAL A 277 8.01 13.78 -6.22
N MET A 278 8.17 12.83 -7.14
CA MET A 278 9.41 12.05 -7.29
C MET A 278 10.59 12.91 -7.74
N LEU A 279 10.37 13.90 -8.64
CA LEU A 279 11.39 14.86 -9.03
C LEU A 279 11.84 15.73 -7.85
N ILE A 280 10.89 16.27 -7.08
CA ILE A 280 11.19 17.07 -5.89
C ILE A 280 11.97 16.23 -4.87
N ALA A 281 11.53 15.00 -4.59
CA ALA A 281 12.21 14.09 -3.68
C ALA A 281 13.63 13.75 -4.15
N SER A 282 13.81 13.52 -5.45
CA SER A 282 15.13 13.25 -6.04
C SER A 282 16.08 14.45 -5.91
N VAL A 283 15.60 15.66 -6.19
CA VAL A 283 16.40 16.89 -6.06
C VAL A 283 16.78 17.11 -4.59
N THR A 284 15.83 16.96 -3.66
CA THR A 284 16.11 17.15 -2.23
C THR A 284 17.10 16.12 -1.69
N ALA A 285 17.00 14.85 -2.13
CA ALA A 285 17.96 13.81 -1.77
C ALA A 285 19.37 14.12 -2.31
N THR A 286 19.47 14.60 -3.54
CA THR A 286 20.75 14.96 -4.16
C THR A 286 21.38 16.19 -3.48
N CYS A 287 20.59 17.20 -3.18
CA CYS A 287 21.07 18.39 -2.43
C CYS A 287 21.50 17.99 -0.99
N GLY A 288 20.76 17.12 -0.33
CA GLY A 288 21.13 16.61 0.99
C GLY A 288 22.48 15.86 0.99
N GLN A 289 22.75 15.06 -0.03
CA GLN A 289 24.06 14.39 -0.18
C GLN A 289 25.22 15.38 -0.40
N PHE A 290 24.99 16.50 -1.06
CA PHE A 290 26.00 17.55 -1.24
C PHE A 290 26.32 18.30 0.07
N GLU A 291 25.35 18.54 0.94
CA GLU A 291 25.58 19.15 2.26
C GLU A 291 26.32 18.21 3.22
N PHE A 292 26.01 16.92 3.22
CA PHE A 292 26.65 15.92 4.08
C PHE A 292 28.03 15.46 3.56
N GLY A 293 28.27 15.59 2.25
CA GLY A 293 29.51 15.09 1.64
C GLY A 293 30.79 15.81 2.07
N ASN A 294 30.71 16.97 2.72
CA ASN A 294 31.88 17.78 3.08
C ASN A 294 32.15 17.96 4.60
N ALA A 295 31.23 17.64 5.49
CA ALA A 295 31.47 17.90 6.92
C ALA A 295 31.15 16.74 7.88
N ASP A 296 30.14 15.92 7.62
CA ASP A 296 29.58 15.05 8.66
C ASP A 296 29.74 13.53 8.43
N MET A 297 30.09 13.08 7.23
CA MET A 297 30.30 11.64 6.98
C MET A 297 31.46 11.07 7.82
N VAL A 298 32.46 11.89 8.09
CA VAL A 298 33.62 11.49 8.92
C VAL A 298 33.24 11.45 10.39
N SER A 299 32.40 12.35 10.88
CA SER A 299 31.96 12.37 12.29
C SER A 299 30.93 11.26 12.60
N VAL A 300 29.95 11.05 11.72
CA VAL A 300 28.94 9.99 11.88
C VAL A 300 29.55 8.61 11.72
N THR A 301 30.50 8.44 10.80
CA THR A 301 31.21 7.15 10.65
C THR A 301 32.12 6.88 11.84
N LEU A 302 32.70 7.89 12.45
CA LEU A 302 33.50 7.75 13.68
C LEU A 302 32.63 7.46 14.90
N GLU A 303 31.47 8.12 15.07
CA GLU A 303 30.55 7.79 16.18
C GLU A 303 29.97 6.38 16.05
N VAL A 304 29.57 5.96 14.86
CA VAL A 304 29.05 4.59 14.64
C VAL A 304 30.14 3.52 14.80
N SER A 305 31.40 3.83 14.49
CA SER A 305 32.53 2.90 14.68
C SER A 305 33.05 2.83 16.13
N LEU A 306 32.75 3.85 16.95
CA LEU A 306 33.14 3.89 18.36
C LEU A 306 32.11 3.25 19.30
N GLU A 307 30.86 3.01 18.85
CA GLU A 307 29.86 2.31 19.64
C GLU A 307 29.27 1.09 18.89
N PRO A 308 30.00 -0.03 18.81
CA PRO A 308 29.50 -1.25 18.17
C PRO A 308 28.32 -1.92 18.90
N ASN A 309 27.93 -1.43 20.08
CA ASN A 309 26.93 -2.05 20.95
C ASN A 309 25.54 -1.39 20.98
N ILE A 310 25.28 -0.33 20.20
CA ILE A 310 23.94 0.31 20.18
C ILE A 310 22.84 -0.62 19.66
N TYR A 311 23.19 -1.62 18.85
CA TYR A 311 22.23 -2.59 18.33
C TYR A 311 21.82 -3.71 19.31
N VAL A 312 22.58 -3.93 20.39
CA VAL A 312 22.31 -5.01 21.35
C VAL A 312 21.53 -4.52 22.57
N GLY A 313 21.48 -3.20 22.80
CA GLY A 313 20.86 -2.60 24.00
C GLY A 313 19.40 -2.11 23.84
N LEU A 314 18.78 -2.22 22.67
CA LEU A 314 17.47 -1.60 22.40
C LEU A 314 16.25 -2.47 22.72
N ILE A 315 16.45 -3.73 23.11
CA ILE A 315 15.35 -4.59 23.58
C ILE A 315 15.87 -5.41 24.76
N PRO A 316 15.44 -5.15 26.00
CA PRO A 316 15.62 -6.11 27.06
C PRO A 316 14.87 -7.40 26.68
N PRO A 317 15.40 -8.59 26.94
CA PRO A 317 14.69 -9.82 26.72
C PRO A 317 13.40 -9.76 27.54
N LEU A 318 12.24 -9.87 26.86
CA LEU A 318 10.98 -10.15 27.53
C LEU A 318 11.12 -11.53 28.15
N GLU A 319 11.44 -11.57 29.45
CA GLU A 319 11.23 -12.75 30.27
C GLU A 319 9.71 -12.97 30.33
N LEU A 320 9.27 -13.94 29.56
CA LEU A 320 7.95 -14.53 29.70
C LEU A 320 8.07 -15.56 30.85
N GLU A 321 7.57 -15.20 32.05
CA GLU A 321 7.09 -16.16 33.00
C GLU A 321 5.74 -16.77 32.57
#